data_c7ab51a4f53a34e1fddc82683605659a
#
_entry.id   c7ab51a4f53a34e1fddc82683605659a
#
_cell.length_a   1.000
_cell.length_b   1.000
_cell.length_c   1.000
_cell.angle_alpha   90.00
_cell.angle_beta   90.00
_cell.angle_gamma   90.00
#
_symmetry.space_group_name_H-M   'P 1'
#
loop_
_entity.id
_entity.type
_entity.pdbx_description
1 polymer ?
#
loop_
_entity_poly.entity_id
_entity_poly.type
_entity_poly.pdbx_seq_one_letter_code
_entity_poly.pdbx_strand_id
1 'polypeptide(L)' 'MISSIDHLIIAVKDIHEAEENYRKIFGMEPVWKGEHKVLGTANVIFNFKNTYCELLSANGDGLGAALVNGAIE' A
#
# COMPACT_ATOMS: atom_id res chain seq x y z
N MET A 1 -4.80 -23.74 11.53
CA MET A 1 -4.85 -22.36 12.01
C MET A 1 -3.74 -21.54 11.36
N ILE A 2 -4.05 -20.34 10.92
CA ILE A 2 -3.04 -19.44 10.36
C ILE A 2 -2.22 -18.87 11.51
N SER A 3 -0.93 -19.15 11.53
CA SER A 3 -0.06 -18.69 12.62
C SER A 3 0.64 -17.38 12.29
N SER A 4 0.58 -16.94 11.03
CA SER A 4 1.18 -15.69 10.61
C SER A 4 0.43 -15.11 9.41
N ILE A 5 0.57 -13.81 9.21
CA ILE A 5 0.04 -13.10 8.04
C ILE A 5 1.22 -12.73 7.17
N ASP A 6 1.18 -13.11 5.88
CA ASP A 6 2.27 -12.78 4.96
C ASP A 6 2.42 -11.27 4.81
N HIS A 7 1.31 -10.57 4.62
CA HIS A 7 1.33 -9.12 4.63
C HIS A 7 -0.08 -8.56 4.73
N LEU A 8 -0.17 -7.28 5.08
CA LEU A 8 -1.41 -6.53 5.16
C LEU A 8 -1.42 -5.49 4.04
N ILE A 9 -2.52 -5.43 3.28
CA ILE A 9 -2.68 -4.44 2.22
C ILE A 9 -3.74 -3.44 2.63
N ILE A 10 -3.41 -2.15 2.57
CA ILE A 10 -4.32 -1.06 2.89
C ILE A 10 -4.51 -0.20 1.65
N ALA A 11 -5.74 -0.11 1.16
CA ALA A 11 -6.08 0.74 0.02
C ALA A 11 -6.22 2.19 0.50
N VAL A 12 -5.55 3.12 -0.17
CA VAL A 12 -5.55 4.53 0.19
C VAL A 12 -5.80 5.39 -1.04
N LYS A 13 -6.32 6.60 -0.83
CA LYS A 13 -6.60 7.53 -1.93
C LYS A 13 -5.36 8.27 -2.40
N ASP A 14 -4.53 8.74 -1.47
CA ASP A 14 -3.33 9.51 -1.75
C ASP A 14 -2.14 8.80 -1.13
N ILE A 15 -1.28 8.24 -1.97
CA ILE A 15 -0.15 7.45 -1.50
C ILE A 15 0.87 8.30 -0.74
N HIS A 16 1.06 9.55 -1.14
CA HIS A 16 2.04 10.43 -0.49
C HIS A 16 1.58 10.82 0.91
N GLU A 17 0.32 11.18 1.05
CA GLU A 17 -0.25 11.50 2.35
C GLU A 17 -0.27 10.27 3.26
N ALA A 18 -0.67 9.13 2.72
CA ALA A 18 -0.69 7.88 3.48
C ALA A 18 0.70 7.48 3.93
N GLU A 19 1.70 7.58 3.05
CA GLU A 19 3.08 7.30 3.41
C GLU A 19 3.52 8.15 4.60
N GLU A 20 3.27 9.45 4.53
CA GLU A 20 3.67 10.36 5.60
C GLU A 20 2.98 10.03 6.92
N ASN A 21 1.67 9.77 6.89
CA ASN A 21 0.91 9.43 8.07
C ASN A 21 1.39 8.11 8.70
N TYR A 22 1.59 7.09 7.90
CA TYR A 22 2.01 5.78 8.40
C TYR A 22 3.47 5.77 8.86
N ARG A 23 4.35 6.59 8.26
CA ARG A 23 5.70 6.77 8.79
C ARG A 23 5.66 7.25 10.23
N LYS A 24 4.77 8.18 10.53
CA LYS A 24 4.59 8.70 11.90
C LYS A 24 3.99 7.65 12.82
N ILE A 25 2.98 6.93 12.35
CA ILE A 25 2.31 5.91 13.15
C ILE A 25 3.24 4.75 13.48
N PHE A 26 3.99 4.26 12.49
CA PHE A 26 4.87 3.12 12.67
C PHE A 26 6.25 3.52 13.21
N GLY A 27 6.61 4.79 13.11
CA GLY A 27 7.93 5.27 13.55
C GLY A 27 9.07 4.71 12.71
N MET A 28 8.84 4.46 11.42
CA MET A 28 9.85 3.89 10.53
C MET A 28 9.70 4.41 9.11
N GLU A 29 10.76 4.26 8.30
CA GLU A 29 10.72 4.58 6.89
C GLU A 29 10.28 3.37 6.09
N PRO A 30 9.60 3.57 4.95
CA PRO A 30 9.25 2.44 4.09
C PRO A 30 10.51 1.83 3.45
N VAL A 31 10.43 0.53 3.18
CA VAL A 31 11.54 -0.20 2.54
C VAL A 31 11.40 -0.23 1.02
N TRP A 32 10.23 0.11 0.51
CA TRP A 32 9.98 0.12 -0.93
C TRP A 32 8.90 1.13 -1.28
N LYS A 33 9.10 1.82 -2.41
CA LYS A 33 8.10 2.68 -3.03
C LYS A 33 8.14 2.42 -4.53
N GLY A 34 7.00 2.29 -5.16
CA GLY A 34 6.98 2.01 -6.58
C GLY A 34 5.62 2.27 -7.23
N GLU A 35 5.60 2.08 -8.54
CA GLU A 35 4.40 2.25 -9.35
C GLU A 35 4.30 1.09 -10.34
N HIS A 36 3.08 0.66 -10.59
CA HIS A 36 2.76 -0.29 -11.65
C HIS A 36 1.96 0.45 -12.72
N LYS A 37 2.65 0.97 -13.74
CA LYS A 37 1.99 1.81 -14.75
C LYS A 37 0.90 1.08 -15.51
N VAL A 38 1.12 -0.18 -15.82
CA VAL A 38 0.13 -0.97 -16.56
C VAL A 38 -1.13 -1.19 -15.75
N LEU A 39 -0.99 -1.45 -14.45
CA LEU A 39 -2.12 -1.64 -13.54
C LEU A 39 -2.72 -0.33 -13.06
N GLY A 40 -1.99 0.77 -13.19
CA GLY A 40 -2.43 2.07 -12.72
C GLY A 40 -2.44 2.18 -11.20
N THR A 41 -1.41 1.63 -10.53
CA THR A 41 -1.32 1.65 -9.08
C THR A 41 0.05 2.15 -8.62
N ALA A 42 0.08 2.67 -7.39
CA ALA A 42 1.32 3.00 -6.69
C ALA A 42 1.31 2.31 -5.35
N ASN A 43 2.48 1.95 -4.85
CA ASN A 43 2.57 1.26 -3.58
C ASN A 43 3.75 1.72 -2.73
N VAL A 44 3.57 1.57 -1.41
CA VAL A 44 4.61 1.84 -0.40
C VAL A 44 4.58 0.68 0.58
N ILE A 45 5.73 0.13 0.89
CA ILE A 45 5.83 -1.05 1.76
C ILE A 45 6.63 -0.71 3.02
N PHE A 46 6.05 -1.00 4.17
CA PHE A 46 6.70 -0.93 5.48
C PHE A 46 6.96 -2.36 5.96
N ASN A 47 8.17 -2.64 6.37
CA ASN A 47 8.57 -3.98 6.77
C ASN A 47 8.62 -4.12 8.30
N PHE A 48 7.98 -5.15 8.81
CA PHE A 48 7.99 -5.49 10.22
C PHE A 48 8.71 -6.82 10.41
N LYS A 49 8.91 -7.22 11.66
CA LYS A 49 9.68 -8.41 11.98
C LYS A 49 9.13 -9.69 11.33
N ASN A 50 7.81 -9.86 11.36
CA ASN A 50 7.17 -11.09 10.90
C ASN A 50 6.25 -10.89 9.71
N THR A 51 6.10 -9.65 9.22
CA THR A 51 5.18 -9.34 8.13
C THR A 51 5.54 -7.99 7.52
N TYR A 52 4.77 -7.55 6.57
CA TYR A 52 4.90 -6.19 6.05
C TYR A 52 3.53 -5.60 5.76
N CYS A 53 3.47 -4.26 5.72
CA CYS A 53 2.26 -3.52 5.41
C CYS A 53 2.46 -2.81 4.08
N GLU A 54 1.56 -3.04 3.15
CA GLU A 54 1.60 -2.40 1.84
C GLU A 54 0.47 -1.40 1.72
N LEU A 55 0.82 -0.13 1.46
CA LEU A 55 -0.15 0.90 1.12
C LEU A 55 -0.30 0.88 -0.40
N LEU A 56 -1.53 0.87 -0.89
CA LEU A 56 -1.82 0.73 -2.31
C LEU A 56 -2.82 1.79 -2.74
N SER A 57 -2.50 2.56 -3.76
CA SER A 57 -3.39 3.58 -4.28
C SER A 57 -3.55 3.46 -5.80
N ALA A 58 -4.63 4.01 -6.32
CA ALA A 58 -4.83 4.15 -7.76
C ALA A 58 -3.91 5.23 -8.29
N ASN A 59 -3.30 4.98 -9.47
CA ASN A 59 -2.41 5.93 -10.11
C ASN A 59 -2.64 5.89 -11.63
N GLY A 60 -3.88 6.17 -12.05
CA GLY A 60 -4.27 6.13 -13.45
C GLY A 60 -5.48 5.24 -13.71
N ASP A 61 -5.57 4.69 -14.91
CA ASP A 61 -6.75 4.01 -15.43
C ASP A 61 -6.58 2.50 -15.66
N GLY A 62 -5.69 1.85 -15.01
CA GLY A 62 -5.49 0.41 -15.18
C GLY A 62 -6.53 -0.43 -14.43
N LEU A 63 -6.52 -1.73 -14.65
CA LEU A 63 -7.39 -2.66 -13.94
C LEU A 63 -7.13 -2.61 -12.43
N GLY A 64 -5.86 -2.49 -12.03
CA GLY A 64 -5.51 -2.37 -10.63
C GLY A 64 -6.07 -1.11 -9.99
N ALA A 65 -6.08 0.01 -10.74
CA ALA A 65 -6.66 1.26 -10.26
C ALA A 65 -8.15 1.11 -9.99
N ALA A 66 -8.87 0.43 -10.88
CA ALA A 66 -10.31 0.19 -10.70
C ALA A 66 -10.58 -0.65 -9.45
N LEU A 67 -9.77 -1.66 -9.20
CA LEU A 67 -9.93 -2.51 -8.01
C LEU A 67 -9.63 -1.74 -6.73
N VAL A 68 -8.59 -0.90 -6.73
CA VAL A 68 -8.25 -0.08 -5.55
C VAL A 68 -9.35 0.93 -5.28
N ASN A 69 -9.84 1.61 -6.30
CA ASN A 69 -10.93 2.59 -6.14
C ASN A 69 -12.19 1.93 -5.60
N GLY A 70 -12.52 0.73 -6.06
CA GLY A 70 -13.64 -0.02 -5.54
C GLY A 70 -13.47 -0.41 -4.07
N ALA A 71 -12.26 -0.72 -3.65
CA ALA A 71 -11.97 -1.07 -2.26
C ALA A 71 -12.09 0.11 -1.30
N ILE A 72 -11.80 1.34 -1.79
CA ILE A 72 -11.87 2.55 -0.97
C ILE A 72 -13.31 3.01 -0.80
N GLU A 73 -14.15 2.82 -1.80
CA GLU A 73 -15.56 3.17 -1.74
C GLU A 73 -16.30 2.27 -0.76
#